data_4a87aab8b645e67534f0a194938963b3
#
_entry.id   4a87aab8b645e67534f0a194938963b3
#
_cell.length_a   1.000
_cell.length_b   1.000
_cell.length_c   1.000
_cell.angle_alpha   90.00
_cell.angle_beta   90.00
_cell.angle_gamma   90.00
#
_symmetry.space_group_name_H-M   'P 1'
#
loop_
_entity.id
_entity.type
_entity.pdbx_description
1 polymer ?
#
loop_
_entity_poly.entity_id
_entity_poly.type
_entity_poly.pdbx_seq_one_letter_code
_entity_poly.pdbx_strand_id
1 'polypeptide(L)'
;FLLASLAALLMIVAARLLHEKTPTIEEPKVISFLADTSYAVYLFHWPFYIIFSQLMGNIPAVILTIIFSYLFATLSFYVIEPFIAGKSSKLLRMTEEIPHIKPIFAGSVGVLSLITLVVILIAPQVGAFETDLMLTGLNQAQTNITRTKTMAEQAEASRYNIADGVSIIGDSVTLRASAGLKELLPDAQIDGQISRNTKQANALMLNYSQNKALPKIVVIATGVNNPENYKEDLDLLITNLPKGHQLVLVTPYEGDTTQETQPYVEQYASYARELAQKYPYIALADWNQVAKDHPDIWKGTDQVHFGSDTTKQDEGAKLYAETINAAVKSLADKPVKSK
;
A
#
# COMPACT_ATOMS: atom_id res chain seq x y z
N PHE A 1 -5.12 14.61 -13.84
CA PHE A 1 -6.51 14.85 -13.43
C PHE A 1 -7.13 16.00 -14.20
N LEU A 2 -6.54 17.20 -14.24
CA LEU A 2 -7.09 18.42 -14.85
C LEU A 2 -7.45 18.21 -16.35
N LEU A 3 -6.55 17.61 -17.13
CA LEU A 3 -6.77 17.31 -18.55
C LEU A 3 -7.94 16.32 -18.77
N ALA A 4 -8.06 15.30 -17.91
CA ALA A 4 -9.16 14.35 -17.98
C ALA A 4 -10.51 15.02 -17.67
N SER A 5 -10.55 15.90 -16.65
CA SER A 5 -11.76 16.65 -16.30
C SER A 5 -12.17 17.63 -17.42
N LEU A 6 -11.18 18.29 -18.03
CA LEU A 6 -11.44 19.20 -19.16
C LEU A 6 -11.96 18.43 -20.39
N ALA A 7 -11.36 17.28 -20.69
CA ALA A 7 -11.81 16.42 -21.78
C ALA A 7 -13.25 15.91 -21.55
N ALA A 8 -13.57 15.49 -20.32
CA ALA A 8 -14.93 15.09 -19.96
C ALA A 8 -15.93 16.24 -20.11
N LEU A 9 -15.59 17.43 -19.65
CA LEU A 9 -16.42 18.62 -19.81
C LEU A 9 -16.68 18.94 -21.29
N LEU A 10 -15.64 18.93 -22.11
CA LEU A 10 -15.77 19.16 -23.57
C LEU A 10 -16.65 18.11 -24.24
N MET A 11 -16.53 16.84 -23.86
CA MET A 11 -17.37 15.75 -24.36
C MET A 11 -18.84 15.96 -23.98
N ILE A 12 -19.14 16.35 -22.74
CA ILE A 12 -20.51 16.62 -22.28
C ILE A 12 -21.11 17.79 -23.06
N VAL A 13 -20.36 18.89 -23.20
CA VAL A 13 -20.84 20.08 -23.97
C VAL A 13 -21.06 19.73 -25.45
N ALA A 14 -20.12 18.98 -26.05
CA ALA A 14 -20.26 18.57 -27.47
C ALA A 14 -21.47 17.65 -27.66
N ALA A 15 -21.70 16.68 -26.77
CA ALA A 15 -22.85 15.78 -26.80
C ALA A 15 -24.17 16.56 -26.67
N ARG A 16 -24.22 17.54 -25.76
CA ARG A 16 -25.41 18.39 -25.59
C ARG A 16 -25.72 19.23 -26.82
N LEU A 17 -24.70 19.88 -27.39
CA LEU A 17 -24.85 20.69 -28.61
C LEU A 17 -25.31 19.83 -29.83
N LEU A 18 -24.79 18.59 -29.91
CA LEU A 18 -25.19 17.65 -30.92
C LEU A 18 -26.65 17.22 -30.75
N HIS A 19 -27.08 16.91 -29.55
CA HIS A 19 -28.46 16.55 -29.22
C HIS A 19 -29.47 17.70 -29.54
N GLU A 20 -29.09 18.93 -29.21
CA GLU A 20 -29.91 20.11 -29.53
C GLU A 20 -30.11 20.34 -31.06
N LYS A 21 -29.09 19.96 -31.86
CA LYS A 21 -29.14 20.05 -33.33
C LYS A 21 -29.84 18.87 -33.99
N THR A 22 -29.93 17.73 -33.34
CA THR A 22 -30.47 16.49 -33.91
C THR A 22 -31.43 15.79 -32.95
N PRO A 23 -32.53 16.48 -32.52
CA PRO A 23 -33.43 15.98 -31.47
C PRO A 23 -34.23 14.73 -31.88
N THR A 24 -34.25 14.38 -33.18
CA THR A 24 -35.00 13.24 -33.73
C THR A 24 -34.17 11.97 -33.92
N ILE A 25 -32.86 12.00 -33.64
CA ILE A 25 -32.02 10.80 -33.73
C ILE A 25 -32.22 9.97 -32.46
N GLU A 26 -32.77 8.76 -32.63
CA GLU A 26 -32.82 7.79 -31.53
C GLU A 26 -31.40 7.41 -31.07
N GLU A 27 -31.18 7.46 -29.78
CA GLU A 27 -29.88 7.06 -29.19
C GLU A 27 -29.61 5.56 -29.45
N PRO A 28 -28.39 5.19 -29.85
CA PRO A 28 -28.04 3.80 -29.98
C PRO A 28 -28.25 3.03 -28.65
N LYS A 29 -28.98 1.92 -28.71
CA LYS A 29 -29.38 1.15 -27.52
C LYS A 29 -28.23 0.78 -26.60
N VAL A 30 -27.01 0.57 -27.17
CA VAL A 30 -25.79 0.27 -26.39
C VAL A 30 -25.35 1.49 -25.60
N ILE A 31 -25.36 2.67 -26.18
CA ILE A 31 -24.96 3.92 -25.49
C ILE A 31 -25.96 4.23 -24.38
N SER A 32 -27.27 4.12 -24.64
CA SER A 32 -28.29 4.27 -23.62
C SER A 32 -28.11 3.28 -22.46
N PHE A 33 -27.83 2.00 -22.75
CA PHE A 33 -27.58 0.99 -21.73
C PHE A 33 -26.35 1.33 -20.88
N LEU A 34 -25.25 1.74 -21.51
CA LEU A 34 -24.01 2.13 -20.80
C LEU A 34 -24.23 3.38 -19.95
N ALA A 35 -24.97 4.36 -20.45
CA ALA A 35 -25.32 5.57 -19.69
C ALA A 35 -26.18 5.23 -18.48
N ASP A 36 -27.23 4.46 -18.66
CA ASP A 36 -28.20 4.07 -17.63
C ASP A 36 -27.52 3.27 -16.49
N THR A 37 -26.58 2.39 -16.83
CA THR A 37 -25.90 1.54 -15.85
C THR A 37 -24.60 2.13 -15.29
N SER A 38 -24.11 3.25 -15.82
CA SER A 38 -22.80 3.82 -15.51
C SER A 38 -22.57 4.07 -14.02
N TYR A 39 -23.55 4.64 -13.34
CA TYR A 39 -23.45 4.91 -11.89
C TYR A 39 -23.39 3.63 -11.06
N ALA A 40 -24.21 2.65 -11.39
CA ALA A 40 -24.19 1.37 -10.70
C ALA A 40 -22.88 0.61 -10.97
N VAL A 41 -22.34 0.64 -12.21
CA VAL A 41 -21.01 0.10 -12.52
C VAL A 41 -19.93 0.77 -11.67
N TYR A 42 -20.00 2.11 -11.53
CA TYR A 42 -19.07 2.86 -10.67
C TYR A 42 -19.14 2.41 -9.21
N LEU A 43 -20.31 2.09 -8.67
CA LEU A 43 -20.45 1.61 -7.31
C LEU A 43 -19.91 0.19 -7.12
N PHE A 44 -20.13 -0.70 -8.09
CA PHE A 44 -19.78 -2.11 -7.96
C PHE A 44 -18.35 -2.46 -8.37
N HIS A 45 -17.68 -1.68 -9.25
CA HIS A 45 -16.37 -2.07 -9.78
C HIS A 45 -15.29 -2.16 -8.69
N TRP A 46 -15.28 -1.24 -7.73
CA TRP A 46 -14.24 -1.19 -6.72
C TRP A 46 -14.28 -2.36 -5.72
N PRO A 47 -15.43 -2.72 -5.10
CA PRO A 47 -15.53 -3.91 -4.27
C PRO A 47 -15.11 -5.21 -4.99
N PHE A 48 -15.57 -5.40 -6.24
CA PHE A 48 -15.21 -6.58 -7.00
C PHE A 48 -13.72 -6.60 -7.37
N TYR A 49 -13.13 -5.46 -7.70
CA TYR A 49 -11.70 -5.39 -7.98
C TYR A 49 -10.87 -5.79 -6.74
N ILE A 50 -11.20 -5.27 -5.57
CA ILE A 50 -10.50 -5.64 -4.34
C ILE A 50 -10.60 -7.14 -4.08
N ILE A 51 -11.80 -7.73 -4.18
CA ILE A 51 -12.00 -9.15 -3.93
C ILE A 51 -11.21 -10.01 -4.94
N PHE A 52 -11.35 -9.74 -6.22
CA PHE A 52 -10.71 -10.57 -7.25
C PHE A 52 -9.19 -10.36 -7.33
N SER A 53 -8.69 -9.18 -7.04
CA SER A 53 -7.23 -8.93 -7.02
C SER A 53 -6.51 -9.66 -5.88
N GLN A 54 -7.22 -10.04 -4.81
CA GLN A 54 -6.67 -10.86 -3.73
C GLN A 54 -6.74 -12.36 -4.02
N LEU A 55 -7.68 -12.78 -4.89
CA LEU A 55 -7.92 -14.19 -5.18
C LEU A 55 -7.16 -14.68 -6.41
N MET A 56 -6.72 -13.78 -7.29
CA MET A 56 -6.13 -14.16 -8.57
C MET A 56 -5.22 -13.06 -9.14
N GLY A 57 -4.46 -13.37 -10.18
CA GLY A 57 -3.59 -12.40 -10.86
C GLY A 57 -4.36 -11.24 -11.50
N ASN A 58 -3.68 -10.14 -11.78
CA ASN A 58 -4.29 -8.86 -12.19
C ASN A 58 -5.18 -8.96 -13.45
N ILE A 59 -4.77 -9.69 -14.48
CA ILE A 59 -5.54 -9.78 -15.74
C ILE A 59 -6.90 -10.47 -15.53
N PRO A 60 -6.98 -11.69 -14.98
CA PRO A 60 -8.27 -12.32 -14.71
C PRO A 60 -9.11 -11.54 -13.69
N ALA A 61 -8.50 -10.89 -12.70
CA ALA A 61 -9.20 -10.05 -11.74
C ALA A 61 -9.92 -8.88 -12.42
N VAL A 62 -9.26 -8.18 -13.35
CA VAL A 62 -9.88 -7.08 -14.12
C VAL A 62 -11.05 -7.60 -14.97
N ILE A 63 -10.88 -8.73 -15.66
CA ILE A 63 -11.94 -9.31 -16.51
C ILE A 63 -13.17 -9.66 -15.67
N LEU A 64 -12.98 -10.37 -14.56
CA LEU A 64 -14.09 -10.71 -13.66
C LEU A 64 -14.72 -9.49 -13.02
N THR A 65 -13.92 -8.49 -12.65
CA THR A 65 -14.43 -7.21 -12.15
C THR A 65 -15.41 -6.56 -13.16
N ILE A 66 -15.03 -6.50 -14.42
CA ILE A 66 -15.90 -5.93 -15.47
C ILE A 66 -17.19 -6.75 -15.58
N ILE A 67 -17.10 -8.06 -15.69
CA ILE A 67 -18.25 -8.95 -15.83
C ILE A 67 -19.24 -8.79 -14.67
N PHE A 68 -18.73 -8.91 -13.43
CA PHE A 68 -19.56 -8.84 -12.24
C PHE A 68 -20.10 -7.43 -11.99
N SER A 69 -19.33 -6.39 -12.28
CA SER A 69 -19.82 -5.01 -12.16
C SER A 69 -20.98 -4.73 -13.09
N TYR A 70 -20.91 -5.15 -14.36
CA TYR A 70 -22.03 -5.00 -15.29
C TYR A 70 -23.22 -5.88 -14.94
N LEU A 71 -22.99 -7.12 -14.47
CA LEU A 71 -24.06 -8.01 -14.00
C LEU A 71 -24.84 -7.36 -12.85
N PHE A 72 -24.15 -6.90 -11.83
CA PHE A 72 -24.77 -6.28 -10.65
C PHE A 72 -25.35 -4.91 -10.94
N ALA A 73 -24.71 -4.12 -11.81
CA ALA A 73 -25.25 -2.85 -12.26
C ALA A 73 -26.56 -3.01 -13.03
N THR A 74 -26.64 -4.00 -13.90
CA THR A 74 -27.87 -4.33 -14.64
C THR A 74 -28.99 -4.76 -13.69
N LEU A 75 -28.66 -5.60 -12.71
CA LEU A 75 -29.61 -6.01 -11.68
C LEU A 75 -30.08 -4.83 -10.84
N SER A 76 -29.16 -3.96 -10.43
CA SER A 76 -29.47 -2.74 -9.67
C SER A 76 -30.43 -1.85 -10.45
N PHE A 77 -30.08 -1.48 -11.67
CA PHE A 77 -30.81 -0.53 -12.47
C PHE A 77 -32.20 -1.03 -12.90
N TYR A 78 -32.29 -2.29 -13.35
CA TYR A 78 -33.55 -2.83 -13.89
C TYR A 78 -34.47 -3.48 -12.86
N VAL A 79 -33.97 -3.84 -11.69
CA VAL A 79 -34.73 -4.54 -10.65
C VAL A 79 -34.80 -3.76 -9.35
N ILE A 80 -33.63 -3.40 -8.79
CA ILE A 80 -33.55 -2.85 -7.42
C ILE A 80 -34.05 -1.40 -7.39
N GLU A 81 -33.57 -0.55 -8.28
CA GLU A 81 -33.94 0.87 -8.31
C GLU A 81 -35.41 1.10 -8.62
N PRO A 82 -36.02 0.46 -9.65
CA PRO A 82 -37.49 0.58 -9.87
C PRO A 82 -38.29 0.08 -8.67
N PHE A 83 -37.85 -1.01 -8.03
CA PHE A 83 -38.50 -1.55 -6.85
C PHE A 83 -38.49 -0.57 -5.67
N ILE A 84 -37.32 0.03 -5.35
CA ILE A 84 -37.20 1.04 -4.29
C ILE A 84 -38.05 2.27 -4.62
N ALA A 85 -38.08 2.68 -5.89
CA ALA A 85 -38.89 3.78 -6.38
C ALA A 85 -40.39 3.50 -6.45
N GLY A 86 -40.84 2.31 -6.04
CA GLY A 86 -42.28 1.92 -6.08
C GLY A 86 -42.83 1.73 -7.51
N LYS A 87 -41.97 1.61 -8.51
CA LYS A 87 -42.31 1.37 -9.90
C LYS A 87 -42.28 -0.13 -10.21
N SER A 88 -43.10 -0.57 -11.19
CA SER A 88 -43.03 -1.96 -11.68
C SER A 88 -41.64 -2.23 -12.25
N SER A 89 -40.92 -3.26 -11.76
CA SER A 89 -39.60 -3.65 -12.29
C SER A 89 -39.81 -4.37 -13.62
N LYS A 90 -39.29 -3.84 -14.71
CA LYS A 90 -39.24 -4.50 -16.01
C LYS A 90 -37.83 -5.15 -16.16
N LEU A 91 -37.70 -6.36 -15.72
CA LEU A 91 -36.45 -7.11 -15.95
C LEU A 91 -36.31 -7.31 -17.48
N LEU A 92 -35.25 -6.71 -18.06
CA LEU A 92 -34.90 -6.86 -19.48
C LEU A 92 -36.06 -6.64 -20.49
N ARG A 93 -36.98 -5.68 -20.24
CA ARG A 93 -38.18 -5.45 -21.01
C ARG A 93 -39.19 -6.61 -21.02
N MET A 94 -39.11 -7.53 -20.10
CA MET A 94 -40.19 -8.49 -19.91
C MET A 94 -41.38 -7.78 -19.29
N THR A 95 -42.54 -7.90 -19.94
CA THR A 95 -43.77 -7.18 -19.59
C THR A 95 -44.56 -7.80 -18.43
N GLU A 96 -44.09 -8.89 -17.90
CA GLU A 96 -44.73 -9.60 -16.78
C GLU A 96 -44.12 -9.17 -15.45
N GLU A 97 -44.97 -8.77 -14.51
CA GLU A 97 -44.59 -8.54 -13.13
C GLU A 97 -44.14 -9.88 -12.51
N ILE A 98 -42.93 -9.94 -11.94
CA ILE A 98 -42.50 -11.13 -11.22
C ILE A 98 -43.32 -11.18 -9.93
N PRO A 99 -44.23 -12.18 -9.78
CA PRO A 99 -45.09 -12.27 -8.61
C PRO A 99 -44.18 -12.50 -7.37
N HIS A 100 -44.53 -11.83 -6.27
CA HIS A 100 -43.83 -11.93 -4.99
C HIS A 100 -42.38 -11.40 -4.94
N ILE A 101 -41.91 -10.64 -5.92
CA ILE A 101 -40.54 -10.10 -5.88
C ILE A 101 -40.30 -9.19 -4.67
N LYS A 102 -41.32 -8.43 -4.25
CA LYS A 102 -41.23 -7.54 -3.09
C LYS A 102 -40.92 -8.28 -1.78
N PRO A 103 -41.68 -9.33 -1.38
CA PRO A 103 -41.33 -10.07 -0.17
C PRO A 103 -40.03 -10.85 -0.29
N ILE A 104 -39.69 -11.37 -1.49
CA ILE A 104 -38.41 -12.06 -1.70
C ILE A 104 -37.25 -11.09 -1.51
N PHE A 105 -37.33 -9.88 -2.10
CA PHE A 105 -36.29 -8.86 -1.94
C PHE A 105 -36.18 -8.39 -0.48
N ALA A 106 -37.31 -8.09 0.17
CA ALA A 106 -37.31 -7.69 1.58
C ALA A 106 -36.71 -8.78 2.48
N GLY A 107 -37.02 -10.05 2.20
CA GLY A 107 -36.43 -11.21 2.89
C GLY A 107 -34.92 -11.30 2.64
N SER A 108 -34.47 -11.11 1.40
CA SER A 108 -33.04 -11.14 1.05
C SER A 108 -32.25 -10.02 1.75
N VAL A 109 -32.80 -8.80 1.76
CA VAL A 109 -32.20 -7.67 2.47
C VAL A 109 -32.15 -7.94 3.97
N GLY A 110 -33.23 -8.50 4.55
CA GLY A 110 -33.26 -8.87 5.96
C GLY A 110 -32.19 -9.91 6.32
N VAL A 111 -32.04 -10.95 5.52
CA VAL A 111 -31.01 -11.98 5.70
C VAL A 111 -29.60 -11.42 5.56
N LEU A 112 -29.33 -10.61 4.54
CA LEU A 112 -28.03 -9.96 4.34
C LEU A 112 -27.71 -9.00 5.48
N SER A 113 -28.69 -8.22 5.94
CA SER A 113 -28.52 -7.33 7.09
C SER A 113 -28.19 -8.11 8.38
N LEU A 114 -28.86 -9.24 8.59
CA LEU A 114 -28.57 -10.13 9.73
C LEU A 114 -27.17 -10.73 9.61
N ILE A 115 -26.76 -11.23 8.44
CA ILE A 115 -25.40 -11.73 8.21
C ILE A 115 -24.37 -10.62 8.47
N THR A 116 -24.59 -9.42 7.95
CA THR A 116 -23.70 -8.28 8.16
C THR A 116 -23.60 -7.93 9.65
N LEU A 117 -24.71 -7.91 10.37
CA LEU A 117 -24.71 -7.68 11.81
C LEU A 117 -23.91 -8.76 12.55
N VAL A 118 -24.12 -10.04 12.20
CA VAL A 118 -23.38 -11.16 12.78
C VAL A 118 -21.87 -11.02 12.50
N VAL A 119 -21.50 -10.69 11.28
CA VAL A 119 -20.09 -10.45 10.89
C VAL A 119 -19.50 -9.31 11.71
N ILE A 120 -20.21 -8.18 11.86
CA ILE A 120 -19.74 -7.04 12.68
C ILE A 120 -19.54 -7.45 14.15
N LEU A 121 -20.43 -8.28 14.71
CA LEU A 121 -20.35 -8.71 16.09
C LEU A 121 -19.26 -9.77 16.35
N ILE A 122 -18.94 -10.61 15.33
CA ILE A 122 -17.95 -11.68 15.43
C ILE A 122 -16.59 -11.23 14.88
N ALA A 123 -16.56 -10.22 14.02
CA ALA A 123 -15.32 -9.72 13.45
C ALA A 123 -14.34 -9.33 14.57
N PRO A 124 -13.10 -9.81 14.52
CA PRO A 124 -12.10 -9.38 15.49
C PRO A 124 -12.02 -7.86 15.45
N GLN A 125 -12.14 -7.25 16.62
CA GLN A 125 -11.93 -5.82 16.71
C GLN A 125 -10.49 -5.54 16.28
N VAL A 126 -10.30 -4.47 15.48
CA VAL A 126 -8.97 -3.99 15.13
C VAL A 126 -8.20 -3.83 16.44
N GLY A 127 -7.16 -4.62 16.62
CA GLY A 127 -6.39 -4.65 17.85
C GLY A 127 -5.75 -3.29 18.13
N ALA A 128 -5.44 -3.00 19.39
CA ALA A 128 -4.73 -1.78 19.75
C ALA A 128 -3.42 -1.62 18.93
N PHE A 129 -2.77 -2.72 18.63
CA PHE A 129 -1.59 -2.79 17.76
C PHE A 129 -1.87 -2.31 16.32
N GLU A 130 -2.91 -2.81 15.67
CA GLU A 130 -3.26 -2.43 14.30
C GLU A 130 -3.73 -0.96 14.22
N THR A 131 -4.47 -0.51 15.23
CA THR A 131 -4.89 0.88 15.35
C THR A 131 -3.69 1.81 15.49
N ASP A 132 -2.74 1.47 16.35
CA ASP A 132 -1.49 2.24 16.55
C ASP A 132 -0.66 2.31 15.28
N LEU A 133 -0.50 1.19 14.58
CA LEU A 133 0.19 1.14 13.29
C LEU A 133 -0.49 2.03 12.23
N MET A 134 -1.82 1.98 12.13
CA MET A 134 -2.56 2.80 11.17
C MET A 134 -2.43 4.30 11.48
N LEU A 135 -2.61 4.70 12.76
CA LEU A 135 -2.46 6.08 13.18
C LEU A 135 -1.03 6.60 12.98
N THR A 136 -0.04 5.79 13.34
CA THR A 136 1.37 6.14 13.14
C THR A 136 1.70 6.31 11.66
N GLY A 137 1.19 5.41 10.79
CA GLY A 137 1.36 5.49 9.35
C GLY A 137 0.75 6.76 8.75
N LEU A 138 -0.48 7.12 9.17
CA LEU A 138 -1.13 8.36 8.73
C LEU A 138 -0.36 9.61 9.15
N ASN A 139 0.11 9.67 10.39
CA ASN A 139 0.91 10.78 10.90
C ASN A 139 2.25 10.90 10.17
N GLN A 140 2.90 9.77 9.85
CA GLN A 140 4.13 9.78 9.05
C GLN A 140 3.88 10.27 7.63
N ALA A 141 2.83 9.81 6.96
CA ALA A 141 2.51 10.26 5.62
C ALA A 141 2.33 11.77 5.53
N GLN A 142 1.63 12.37 6.50
CA GLN A 142 1.45 13.82 6.57
C GLN A 142 2.77 14.56 6.81
N THR A 143 3.63 14.04 7.68
CA THR A 143 4.96 14.63 7.97
C THR A 143 5.87 14.56 6.74
N ASN A 144 5.85 13.45 6.01
CA ASN A 144 6.69 13.22 4.83
C ASN A 144 6.37 14.19 3.68
N ILE A 145 5.10 14.57 3.49
CA ILE A 145 4.71 15.55 2.47
C ILE A 145 5.42 16.89 2.70
N THR A 146 5.44 17.36 3.93
CA THR A 146 6.09 18.64 4.29
C THR A 146 7.62 18.55 4.15
N ARG A 147 8.23 17.45 4.63
CA ARG A 147 9.68 17.25 4.55
C ARG A 147 10.21 17.13 3.12
N THR A 148 9.46 16.46 2.22
CA THR A 148 9.88 16.32 0.82
C THR A 148 10.19 17.67 0.19
N LYS A 149 9.37 18.69 0.45
CA LYS A 149 9.59 20.05 -0.07
C LYS A 149 10.88 20.68 0.50
N THR A 150 11.06 20.61 1.81
CA THR A 150 12.25 21.16 2.48
C THR A 150 13.54 20.47 2.02
N MET A 151 13.52 19.15 1.84
CA MET A 151 14.68 18.41 1.35
C MET A 151 15.04 18.74 -0.10
N ALA A 152 14.05 18.95 -0.96
CA ALA A 152 14.30 19.38 -2.34
C ALA A 152 15.00 20.77 -2.38
N GLU A 153 14.57 21.70 -1.53
CA GLU A 153 15.21 23.03 -1.40
C GLU A 153 16.66 22.92 -0.87
N GLN A 154 16.90 22.07 0.10
CA GLN A 154 18.24 21.81 0.63
C GLN A 154 19.16 21.13 -0.39
N ALA A 155 18.64 20.18 -1.18
CA ALA A 155 19.39 19.50 -2.22
C ALA A 155 19.86 20.47 -3.29
N GLU A 156 19.02 21.43 -3.71
CA GLU A 156 19.38 22.46 -4.69
C GLU A 156 20.53 23.34 -4.23
N ALA A 157 20.65 23.59 -2.93
CA ALA A 157 21.74 24.37 -2.34
C ALA A 157 23.05 23.58 -2.19
N SER A 158 23.04 22.25 -2.33
CA SER A 158 24.21 21.40 -2.13
C SER A 158 25.08 21.26 -3.39
N ARG A 159 26.41 21.10 -3.21
CA ARG A 159 27.37 20.90 -4.30
C ARG A 159 27.07 19.70 -5.21
N TYR A 160 26.45 18.67 -4.64
CA TYR A 160 26.13 17.42 -5.37
C TYR A 160 24.65 17.32 -5.72
N ASN A 161 23.88 18.35 -5.49
CA ASN A 161 22.42 18.35 -5.67
C ASN A 161 21.69 17.26 -4.83
N ILE A 162 22.28 16.93 -3.67
CA ILE A 162 21.78 15.95 -2.71
C ILE A 162 21.82 16.57 -1.32
N ALA A 163 20.72 16.54 -0.60
CA ALA A 163 20.65 17.00 0.78
C ALA A 163 21.38 16.05 1.72
N ASP A 164 22.06 16.58 2.74
CA ASP A 164 22.53 15.76 3.85
C ASP A 164 21.34 15.23 4.65
N GLY A 165 21.54 14.09 5.30
CA GLY A 165 20.52 13.48 6.16
C GLY A 165 20.29 12.01 5.86
N VAL A 166 19.24 11.48 6.50
CA VAL A 166 18.88 10.05 6.45
C VAL A 166 17.42 9.90 6.04
N SER A 167 17.15 9.02 5.09
CA SER A 167 15.80 8.54 4.76
C SER A 167 15.69 7.07 5.12
N ILE A 168 14.70 6.71 5.92
CA ILE A 168 14.39 5.32 6.33
C ILE A 168 13.11 4.92 5.62
N ILE A 169 13.23 4.01 4.67
CA ILE A 169 12.11 3.43 3.92
C ILE A 169 11.93 2.01 4.41
N GLY A 170 10.83 1.73 5.09
CA GLY A 170 10.61 0.44 5.73
C GLY A 170 9.18 -0.05 5.68
N ASP A 171 8.97 -1.21 6.26
CA ASP A 171 7.68 -1.90 6.39
C ASP A 171 7.01 -1.64 7.74
N SER A 172 6.12 -2.53 8.16
CA SER A 172 5.40 -2.46 9.43
C SER A 172 6.31 -2.53 10.66
N VAL A 173 7.48 -3.20 10.57
CA VAL A 173 8.45 -3.26 11.67
C VAL A 173 9.08 -1.88 11.90
N THR A 174 9.45 -1.18 10.83
CA THR A 174 9.91 0.22 10.89
C THR A 174 8.84 1.15 11.46
N LEU A 175 7.59 0.95 11.06
CA LEU A 175 6.46 1.71 11.60
C LEU A 175 6.30 1.47 13.10
N ARG A 176 6.41 0.21 13.54
CA ARG A 176 6.38 -0.20 14.94
C ARG A 176 7.52 0.43 15.76
N ALA A 177 8.71 0.58 15.16
CA ALA A 177 9.90 1.16 15.77
C ALA A 177 9.95 2.69 15.72
N SER A 178 8.95 3.36 15.16
CA SER A 178 9.02 4.79 14.82
C SER A 178 9.33 5.71 15.99
N ALA A 179 8.91 5.37 17.21
CA ALA A 179 9.20 6.13 18.41
C ALA A 179 10.72 6.11 18.73
N GLY A 180 11.32 4.92 18.78
CA GLY A 180 12.75 4.77 19.01
C GLY A 180 13.60 5.38 17.90
N LEU A 181 13.17 5.25 16.64
CA LEU A 181 13.83 5.89 15.50
C LEU A 181 13.82 7.41 15.60
N LYS A 182 12.71 8.02 16.00
CA LYS A 182 12.61 9.47 16.20
C LYS A 182 13.46 9.98 17.35
N GLU A 183 13.65 9.16 18.40
CA GLU A 183 14.50 9.51 19.53
C GLU A 183 15.98 9.54 19.12
N LEU A 184 16.47 8.52 18.41
CA LEU A 184 17.89 8.39 18.06
C LEU A 184 18.29 9.08 16.76
N LEU A 185 17.33 9.27 15.82
CA LEU A 185 17.50 9.90 14.51
C LEU A 185 16.40 10.94 14.30
N PRO A 186 16.37 12.02 15.09
CA PRO A 186 15.26 12.99 15.09
C PRO A 186 15.07 13.69 13.74
N ASP A 187 16.15 13.86 12.98
CA ASP A 187 16.15 14.54 11.68
C ASP A 187 15.93 13.56 10.51
N ALA A 188 15.83 12.25 10.76
CA ALA A 188 15.59 11.29 9.71
C ALA A 188 14.17 11.42 9.14
N GLN A 189 14.08 11.28 7.83
CA GLN A 189 12.81 11.05 7.14
C GLN A 189 12.44 9.58 7.31
N ILE A 190 11.41 9.29 8.10
CA ILE A 190 10.94 7.93 8.34
C ILE A 190 9.68 7.71 7.52
N ASP A 191 9.68 6.69 6.66
CA ASP A 191 8.57 6.27 5.83
C ASP A 191 8.34 4.77 6.00
N GLY A 192 7.58 4.41 7.03
CA GLY A 192 7.11 3.05 7.29
C GLY A 192 5.72 2.82 6.71
N GLN A 193 5.49 1.65 6.13
CA GLN A 193 4.17 1.28 5.59
C GLN A 193 3.91 -0.21 5.81
N ILE A 194 2.68 -0.53 6.26
CA ILE A 194 2.25 -1.91 6.45
C ILE A 194 2.38 -2.68 5.12
N SER A 195 2.90 -3.91 5.20
CA SER A 195 3.08 -4.83 4.07
C SER A 195 3.95 -4.33 2.91
N ARG A 196 4.79 -3.30 3.14
CA ARG A 196 5.73 -2.86 2.10
C ARG A 196 6.80 -3.92 1.85
N ASN A 197 6.97 -4.31 0.59
CA ASN A 197 8.06 -5.18 0.15
C ASN A 197 9.25 -4.39 -0.42
N THR A 198 10.37 -5.06 -0.69
CA THR A 198 11.61 -4.45 -1.19
C THR A 198 11.42 -3.76 -2.55
N LYS A 199 10.60 -4.31 -3.43
CA LYS A 199 10.32 -3.73 -4.74
C LYS A 199 9.55 -2.40 -4.62
N GLN A 200 8.60 -2.31 -3.68
CA GLN A 200 7.89 -1.06 -3.39
C GLN A 200 8.80 -0.02 -2.75
N ALA A 201 9.71 -0.44 -1.85
CA ALA A 201 10.71 0.45 -1.27
C ALA A 201 11.66 1.02 -2.33
N ASN A 202 12.10 0.20 -3.29
CA ASN A 202 12.89 0.64 -4.44
C ASN A 202 12.15 1.69 -5.30
N ALA A 203 10.88 1.47 -5.60
CA ALA A 203 10.06 2.42 -6.35
C ALA A 203 9.92 3.77 -5.61
N LEU A 204 9.76 3.73 -4.29
CA LEU A 204 9.67 4.93 -3.45
C LEU A 204 11.01 5.68 -3.38
N MET A 205 12.13 4.98 -3.22
CA MET A 205 13.48 5.54 -3.29
C MET A 205 13.69 6.31 -4.61
N LEU A 206 13.31 5.72 -5.74
CA LEU A 206 13.40 6.37 -7.05
C LEU A 206 12.50 7.60 -7.14
N ASN A 207 11.29 7.54 -6.60
CA ASN A 207 10.39 8.70 -6.55
C ASN A 207 10.98 9.85 -5.73
N TYR A 208 11.54 9.57 -4.55
CA TYR A 208 12.22 10.59 -3.75
C TYR A 208 13.44 11.18 -4.49
N SER A 209 14.21 10.35 -5.18
CA SER A 209 15.34 10.83 -5.98
C SER A 209 14.90 11.76 -7.11
N GLN A 210 13.86 11.39 -7.87
CA GLN A 210 13.32 12.22 -8.96
C GLN A 210 12.80 13.58 -8.47
N ASN A 211 12.28 13.62 -7.24
CA ASN A 211 11.81 14.85 -6.60
C ASN A 211 12.90 15.59 -5.81
N LYS A 212 14.17 15.18 -5.91
CA LYS A 212 15.32 15.73 -5.15
C LYS A 212 15.11 15.69 -3.62
N ALA A 213 14.28 14.77 -3.16
CA ALA A 213 13.92 14.59 -1.75
C ALA A 213 14.61 13.38 -1.11
N LEU A 214 15.53 12.72 -1.82
CA LEU A 214 16.32 11.62 -1.31
C LEU A 214 17.60 12.18 -0.69
N PRO A 215 17.81 12.03 0.65
CA PRO A 215 19.04 12.50 1.30
C PRO A 215 20.21 11.55 1.03
N LYS A 216 21.41 11.94 1.43
CA LYS A 216 22.66 11.22 1.18
C LYS A 216 22.64 9.78 1.67
N ILE A 217 22.06 9.51 2.84
CA ILE A 217 22.00 8.17 3.42
C ILE A 217 20.58 7.62 3.25
N VAL A 218 20.47 6.47 2.60
CA VAL A 218 19.20 5.75 2.40
C VAL A 218 19.25 4.48 3.22
N VAL A 219 18.24 4.25 4.06
CA VAL A 219 18.06 3.03 4.83
C VAL A 219 16.87 2.28 4.23
N ILE A 220 17.08 1.04 3.82
CA ILE A 220 16.03 0.14 3.36
C ILE A 220 15.81 -0.94 4.41
N ALA A 221 14.61 -0.95 4.96
CA ALA A 221 14.22 -1.78 6.09
C ALA A 221 12.95 -2.58 5.74
N THR A 222 13.10 -3.49 4.81
CA THR A 222 12.06 -4.40 4.28
C THR A 222 12.61 -5.82 4.18
N GLY A 223 11.76 -6.79 3.83
CA GLY A 223 12.21 -8.14 3.53
C GLY A 223 11.46 -9.25 4.26
N VAL A 224 10.45 -8.93 5.09
CA VAL A 224 9.49 -9.90 5.60
C VAL A 224 8.30 -10.10 4.66
N ASN A 225 8.00 -9.11 3.83
CA ASN A 225 6.87 -9.16 2.91
C ASN A 225 7.35 -9.56 1.50
N ASN A 226 6.84 -10.68 0.97
CA ASN A 226 7.18 -11.26 -0.34
C ASN A 226 8.70 -11.44 -0.55
N PRO A 227 9.39 -12.18 0.35
CA PRO A 227 10.85 -12.30 0.32
C PRO A 227 11.40 -13.28 -0.75
N GLU A 228 10.55 -13.96 -1.50
CA GLU A 228 10.92 -15.07 -2.40
C GLU A 228 11.92 -14.62 -3.49
N ASN A 229 11.78 -13.38 -3.96
CA ASN A 229 12.64 -12.80 -5.01
C ASN A 229 13.73 -11.88 -4.45
N TYR A 230 14.21 -12.15 -3.24
CA TYR A 230 15.13 -11.27 -2.50
C TYR A 230 16.40 -10.88 -3.26
N LYS A 231 16.96 -11.78 -4.05
CA LYS A 231 18.19 -11.51 -4.82
C LYS A 231 17.94 -10.47 -5.90
N GLU A 232 16.95 -10.71 -6.73
CA GLU A 232 16.56 -9.82 -7.82
C GLU A 232 16.15 -8.45 -7.30
N ASP A 233 15.39 -8.42 -6.20
CA ASP A 233 14.90 -7.18 -5.62
C ASP A 233 16.02 -6.35 -4.98
N LEU A 234 16.97 -6.99 -4.27
CA LEU A 234 18.13 -6.33 -3.70
C LEU A 234 19.14 -5.88 -4.77
N ASP A 235 19.40 -6.70 -5.77
CA ASP A 235 20.28 -6.34 -6.88
C ASP A 235 19.71 -5.16 -7.69
N LEU A 236 18.38 -5.15 -7.92
CA LEU A 236 17.69 -4.05 -8.55
C LEU A 236 17.74 -2.78 -7.70
N LEU A 237 17.55 -2.89 -6.39
CA LEU A 237 17.65 -1.78 -5.44
C LEU A 237 19.04 -1.15 -5.49
N ILE A 238 20.10 -1.97 -5.44
CA ILE A 238 21.49 -1.50 -5.50
C ILE A 238 21.78 -0.85 -6.86
N THR A 239 21.30 -1.44 -7.94
CA THR A 239 21.46 -0.88 -9.30
C THR A 239 20.80 0.49 -9.39
N ASN A 240 19.60 0.62 -8.87
CA ASN A 240 18.78 1.83 -8.92
C ASN A 240 19.17 2.91 -7.90
N LEU A 241 19.96 2.57 -6.86
CA LEU A 241 20.45 3.58 -5.92
C LEU A 241 21.20 4.66 -6.72
N PRO A 242 20.82 5.94 -6.64
CA PRO A 242 21.47 6.97 -7.43
C PRO A 242 22.92 7.23 -6.97
N LYS A 243 23.74 7.76 -7.87
CA LYS A 243 25.11 8.16 -7.55
C LYS A 243 25.11 9.25 -6.49
N GLY A 244 26.11 9.26 -5.64
CA GLY A 244 26.24 10.24 -4.54
C GLY A 244 25.56 9.80 -3.23
N HIS A 245 24.83 8.68 -3.23
CA HIS A 245 24.19 8.15 -2.04
C HIS A 245 24.98 7.02 -1.39
N GLN A 246 24.67 6.77 -0.12
CA GLN A 246 25.11 5.64 0.69
C GLN A 246 23.87 4.83 1.10
N LEU A 247 24.02 3.54 1.32
CA LEU A 247 22.92 2.63 1.62
C LEU A 247 23.14 1.92 2.96
N VAL A 248 22.09 1.83 3.76
CA VAL A 248 22.00 0.87 4.87
C VAL A 248 20.97 -0.19 4.49
N LEU A 249 21.37 -1.45 4.51
CA LEU A 249 20.47 -2.59 4.43
C LEU A 249 20.14 -3.07 5.83
N VAL A 250 18.87 -3.12 6.18
CA VAL A 250 18.39 -3.72 7.44
C VAL A 250 17.97 -5.15 7.14
N THR A 251 18.56 -6.11 7.85
CA THR A 251 18.19 -7.52 7.68
C THR A 251 16.84 -7.80 8.31
N PRO A 252 15.92 -8.49 7.61
CA PRO A 252 14.62 -8.85 8.16
C PRO A 252 14.71 -9.98 9.17
N TYR A 253 13.70 -10.12 10.04
CA TYR A 253 13.56 -11.21 10.99
C TYR A 253 12.14 -11.78 10.95
N GLU A 254 12.04 -13.12 10.92
CA GLU A 254 10.84 -13.92 11.08
C GLU A 254 11.17 -15.08 12.04
N GLY A 255 10.58 -15.07 13.21
CA GLY A 255 10.86 -16.05 14.25
C GLY A 255 9.96 -17.28 14.20
N ASP A 256 8.82 -17.21 13.50
CA ASP A 256 7.93 -18.35 13.32
C ASP A 256 8.44 -19.28 12.20
N THR A 257 9.10 -20.34 12.60
CA THR A 257 9.68 -21.34 11.67
C THR A 257 8.62 -22.16 10.91
N THR A 258 7.33 -22.00 11.21
CA THR A 258 6.24 -22.66 10.49
C THR A 258 5.77 -21.86 9.29
N GLN A 259 6.15 -20.60 9.17
CA GLN A 259 5.81 -19.76 8.03
C GLN A 259 6.59 -20.17 6.78
N GLU A 260 5.92 -20.25 5.65
CA GLU A 260 6.52 -20.59 4.35
C GLU A 260 7.55 -19.55 3.90
N THR A 261 7.42 -18.32 4.36
CA THR A 261 8.32 -17.20 4.04
C THR A 261 9.61 -17.19 4.86
N GLN A 262 9.64 -17.85 6.02
CA GLN A 262 10.75 -17.81 6.96
C GLN A 262 12.12 -18.20 6.34
N PRO A 263 12.24 -19.26 5.54
CA PRO A 263 13.51 -19.60 4.90
C PRO A 263 14.02 -18.51 3.94
N TYR A 264 13.11 -17.79 3.26
CA TYR A 264 13.48 -16.70 2.36
C TYR A 264 13.92 -15.46 3.14
N VAL A 265 13.32 -15.20 4.32
CA VAL A 265 13.72 -14.11 5.22
C VAL A 265 15.18 -14.33 5.70
N GLU A 266 15.54 -15.56 6.07
CA GLU A 266 16.92 -15.90 6.44
C GLU A 266 17.90 -15.78 5.26
N GLN A 267 17.48 -16.21 4.08
CA GLN A 267 18.29 -16.07 2.86
C GLN A 267 18.46 -14.59 2.47
N TYR A 268 17.39 -13.78 2.60
CA TYR A 268 17.49 -12.32 2.43
C TYR A 268 18.55 -11.72 3.37
N ALA A 269 18.49 -12.05 4.67
CA ALA A 269 19.43 -11.55 5.65
C ALA A 269 20.87 -11.95 5.32
N SER A 270 21.08 -13.21 4.89
CA SER A 270 22.38 -13.70 4.45
C SER A 270 22.90 -12.93 3.24
N TYR A 271 22.06 -12.75 2.23
CA TYR A 271 22.44 -12.03 1.01
C TYR A 271 22.71 -10.54 1.27
N ALA A 272 21.95 -9.90 2.15
CA ALA A 272 22.21 -8.52 2.54
C ALA A 272 23.60 -8.37 3.24
N ARG A 273 24.04 -9.37 4.04
CA ARG A 273 25.39 -9.41 4.62
C ARG A 273 26.47 -9.51 3.55
N GLU A 274 26.27 -10.35 2.53
CA GLU A 274 27.19 -10.48 1.38
C GLU A 274 27.32 -9.15 0.62
N LEU A 275 26.20 -8.49 0.34
CA LEU A 275 26.15 -7.22 -0.38
C LEU A 275 26.87 -6.10 0.40
N ALA A 276 26.71 -6.03 1.73
CA ALA A 276 27.38 -5.05 2.56
C ALA A 276 28.91 -5.26 2.63
N GLN A 277 29.38 -6.50 2.45
CA GLN A 277 30.80 -6.80 2.32
C GLN A 277 31.34 -6.46 0.91
N LYS A 278 30.52 -6.66 -0.13
CA LYS A 278 30.89 -6.47 -1.52
C LYS A 278 30.98 -4.98 -1.91
N TYR A 279 30.08 -4.16 -1.40
CA TYR A 279 29.95 -2.76 -1.83
C TYR A 279 30.38 -1.80 -0.70
N PRO A 280 31.44 -0.99 -0.89
CA PRO A 280 31.99 -0.16 0.17
C PRO A 280 31.08 1.01 0.61
N TYR A 281 30.07 1.35 -0.17
CA TYR A 281 29.06 2.37 0.15
C TYR A 281 27.82 1.80 0.84
N ILE A 282 27.84 0.51 1.18
CA ILE A 282 26.75 -0.16 1.91
C ILE A 282 27.21 -0.45 3.35
N ALA A 283 26.34 -0.17 4.31
CA ALA A 283 26.43 -0.66 5.68
C ALA A 283 25.28 -1.62 5.99
N LEU A 284 25.48 -2.47 6.97
CA LEU A 284 24.50 -3.45 7.42
C LEU A 284 23.97 -3.06 8.80
N ALA A 285 22.66 -2.99 8.94
CA ALA A 285 21.96 -3.00 10.21
C ALA A 285 21.43 -4.42 10.44
N ASP A 286 22.18 -5.25 11.16
CA ASP A 286 21.87 -6.68 11.27
C ASP A 286 20.79 -6.96 12.32
N TRP A 287 19.58 -6.51 12.02
CA TRP A 287 18.41 -6.72 12.87
C TRP A 287 18.07 -8.20 13.07
N ASN A 288 18.29 -9.04 12.06
CA ASN A 288 18.07 -10.47 12.15
C ASN A 288 18.87 -11.10 13.30
N GLN A 289 20.13 -10.70 13.46
CA GLN A 289 20.96 -11.19 14.57
C GLN A 289 20.52 -10.62 15.91
N VAL A 290 20.32 -9.30 16.00
CA VAL A 290 19.86 -8.64 17.22
C VAL A 290 18.52 -9.21 17.69
N ALA A 291 17.58 -9.45 16.77
CA ALA A 291 16.28 -10.04 17.07
C ALA A 291 16.39 -11.44 17.70
N LYS A 292 17.32 -12.27 17.19
CA LYS A 292 17.60 -13.61 17.74
C LYS A 292 18.23 -13.57 19.14
N ASP A 293 19.04 -12.55 19.40
CA ASP A 293 19.72 -12.37 20.68
C ASP A 293 18.79 -11.84 21.79
N HIS A 294 17.57 -11.37 21.41
CA HIS A 294 16.57 -10.81 22.33
C HIS A 294 15.23 -11.56 22.28
N PRO A 295 15.16 -12.84 22.69
CA PRO A 295 13.95 -13.67 22.54
C PRO A 295 12.79 -13.21 23.42
N ASP A 296 13.02 -12.34 24.38
CA ASP A 296 12.02 -11.86 25.34
C ASP A 296 11.08 -10.82 24.74
N ILE A 297 11.49 -10.08 23.70
CA ILE A 297 10.62 -9.11 23.01
C ILE A 297 9.56 -9.76 22.11
N TRP A 298 9.69 -11.08 21.86
CA TRP A 298 8.81 -11.82 20.94
C TRP A 298 7.69 -12.58 21.65
N LYS A 299 7.67 -12.64 22.98
CA LYS A 299 6.64 -13.38 23.73
C LYS A 299 5.25 -12.80 23.48
N GLY A 300 4.33 -13.66 23.03
CA GLY A 300 2.93 -13.26 22.76
C GLY A 300 2.73 -12.37 21.53
N THR A 301 3.71 -12.40 20.62
CA THR A 301 3.65 -11.69 19.33
C THR A 301 3.53 -12.68 18.18
N ASP A 302 3.44 -12.15 16.96
CA ASP A 302 3.49 -12.91 15.70
C ASP A 302 4.93 -13.27 15.26
N GLN A 303 5.93 -13.05 16.10
CA GLN A 303 7.37 -13.29 15.85
C GLN A 303 7.98 -12.43 14.72
N VAL A 304 7.26 -11.44 14.18
CA VAL A 304 7.73 -10.42 13.24
C VAL A 304 7.72 -9.04 13.90
N HIS A 305 6.64 -8.75 14.63
CA HIS A 305 6.45 -7.48 15.31
C HIS A 305 6.72 -7.65 16.81
N PHE A 306 7.78 -7.03 17.29
CA PHE A 306 8.18 -7.07 18.70
C PHE A 306 7.17 -6.39 19.63
N GLY A 307 7.12 -6.85 20.88
CA GLY A 307 6.40 -6.23 21.97
C GLY A 307 4.91 -6.51 22.00
N SER A 308 4.48 -7.44 22.83
CA SER A 308 3.06 -7.71 23.15
C SER A 308 2.43 -6.66 24.07
N ASP A 309 3.25 -5.88 24.78
CA ASP A 309 2.85 -4.76 25.63
C ASP A 309 3.74 -3.53 25.36
N THR A 310 3.36 -2.38 25.93
CA THR A 310 4.04 -1.10 25.70
C THR A 310 5.51 -1.14 26.08
N THR A 311 5.86 -1.76 27.20
CA THR A 311 7.26 -1.84 27.68
C THR A 311 8.14 -2.63 26.73
N LYS A 312 7.65 -3.79 26.27
CA LYS A 312 8.39 -4.63 25.31
C LYS A 312 8.40 -4.02 23.93
N GLN A 313 7.39 -3.25 23.55
CA GLN A 313 7.40 -2.47 22.34
C GLN A 313 8.47 -1.39 22.36
N ASP A 314 8.59 -0.63 23.45
CA ASP A 314 9.60 0.42 23.60
C ASP A 314 11.01 -0.17 23.60
N GLU A 315 11.23 -1.33 24.27
CA GLU A 315 12.49 -2.06 24.27
C GLU A 315 12.86 -2.52 22.85
N GLY A 316 11.94 -3.16 22.13
CA GLY A 316 12.16 -3.61 20.75
C GLY A 316 12.40 -2.44 19.79
N ALA A 317 11.64 -1.35 19.93
CA ALA A 317 11.81 -0.14 19.15
C ALA A 317 13.16 0.51 19.35
N LYS A 318 13.65 0.53 20.59
CA LYS A 318 14.97 1.05 20.93
C LYS A 318 16.09 0.19 20.34
N LEU A 319 16.03 -1.13 20.50
CA LEU A 319 17.01 -2.07 19.91
C LEU A 319 17.08 -1.94 18.39
N TYR A 320 15.93 -1.86 17.74
CA TYR A 320 15.84 -1.67 16.29
C TYR A 320 16.47 -0.34 15.85
N ALA A 321 16.15 0.75 16.56
CA ALA A 321 16.68 2.07 16.27
C ALA A 321 18.20 2.16 16.54
N GLU A 322 18.69 1.55 17.61
CA GLU A 322 20.13 1.45 17.92
C GLU A 322 20.89 0.71 16.83
N THR A 323 20.34 -0.39 16.33
CA THR A 323 20.91 -1.19 15.23
C THR A 323 21.03 -0.34 13.95
N ILE A 324 19.99 0.38 13.58
CA ILE A 324 20.01 1.27 12.41
C ILE A 324 20.98 2.44 12.62
N ASN A 325 20.93 3.09 13.78
CA ASN A 325 21.79 4.23 14.08
C ASN A 325 23.28 3.86 14.06
N ALA A 326 23.64 2.68 14.58
CA ALA A 326 25.02 2.17 14.50
C ALA A 326 25.47 1.98 13.04
N ALA A 327 24.63 1.43 12.19
CA ALA A 327 24.90 1.26 10.77
C ALA A 327 25.02 2.61 10.04
N VAL A 328 24.14 3.57 10.32
CA VAL A 328 24.21 4.94 9.77
C VAL A 328 25.52 5.61 10.15
N LYS A 329 25.92 5.53 11.42
CA LYS A 329 27.20 6.10 11.90
C LYS A 329 28.40 5.46 11.24
N SER A 330 28.36 4.15 10.94
CA SER A 330 29.45 3.44 10.27
C SER A 330 29.69 3.89 8.82
N LEU A 331 28.78 4.67 8.23
CA LEU A 331 28.92 5.23 6.88
C LEU A 331 29.73 6.52 6.84
N ALA A 332 30.06 7.15 7.98
CA ALA A 332 30.73 8.45 8.03
C ALA A 332 32.04 8.47 7.21
N ASP A 333 32.82 7.40 7.29
CA ASP A 333 34.11 7.26 6.60
C ASP A 333 34.02 6.41 5.32
N LYS A 334 32.81 6.01 4.91
CA LYS A 334 32.61 5.21 3.70
C LYS A 334 32.35 6.09 2.48
N PRO A 335 32.77 5.65 1.27
CA PRO A 335 32.49 6.38 0.05
C PRO A 335 30.98 6.38 -0.27
N VAL A 336 30.59 7.30 -1.13
CA VAL A 336 29.27 7.25 -1.78
C VAL A 336 29.32 6.38 -3.03
N LYS A 337 28.17 5.92 -3.53
CA LYS A 337 28.08 5.23 -4.82
C LYS A 337 28.55 6.15 -5.95
N SER A 338 29.55 5.70 -6.70
CA SER A 338 30.18 6.50 -7.79
C SER A 338 29.83 6.00 -9.20
N LYS A 339 29.53 4.71 -9.34
CA LYS A 339 29.20 4.08 -10.64
C LYS A 339 27.81 3.48 -10.65
#